data_2d8ac57ac229fde267f1af549ccaf041
#
_entry.id   2d8ac57ac229fde267f1af549ccaf041
#
_cell.length_a   1.000
_cell.length_b   1.000
_cell.length_c   1.000
_cell.angle_alpha   90.00
_cell.angle_beta   90.00
_cell.angle_gamma   90.00
#
_symmetry.space_group_name_H-M   'P 1'
#
loop_
_entity.id
_entity.type
_entity.pdbx_description
1 polymer ?
#
loop_
_entity_poly.entity_id
_entity_poly.type
_entity_poly.pdbx_seq_one_letter_code
_entity_poly.pdbx_strand_id
1 'polypeptide(L)'
;MKRLFALLMVAVLAVAVFAGCATTTETNGKTIAVIAKGESHAFWQSVKAGAEAAGAKYGYNITFRGPASESAKDLPSQMEMVQTALSNNASAIVLGTIGEGFVDMLSQAKDANIPVVQFDSGIWAKDIEALDAANKNPIVSSVATSNYLAAGLVAEKFFEALKDDIAAADKYVVGVIQHDETQTGIDRAGGFIDKFKELADADAATKGKYTIEHEIKPGDADNAYKTALEALAEKKANAIFMTNEGVVKQVYDAIAAAGAKYDGIKFAGYDAGTKQIEWMKSTTGPKLVGSVAQDSFQIGYQAVEQAVFAVEAKEITKKVDISGAWWNAENVDEMIANNLVYEG
;
A
#
# COMPACT_ATOMS: atom_id res chain seq x y z
N MET A 1 -59.37 31.82 -37.76
CA MET A 1 -57.93 31.96 -37.41
C MET A 1 -57.72 32.40 -35.94
N LYS A 2 -58.32 31.75 -34.96
CA LYS A 2 -58.17 32.08 -33.53
C LYS A 2 -58.11 30.83 -32.63
N ARG A 3 -57.79 29.66 -33.17
CA ARG A 3 -57.66 28.41 -32.36
C ARG A 3 -56.35 27.65 -32.57
N LEU A 4 -55.34 28.27 -33.22
CA LEU A 4 -54.03 27.65 -33.46
C LEU A 4 -52.87 28.24 -32.62
N PHE A 5 -53.18 29.23 -31.75
CA PHE A 5 -52.15 29.88 -30.89
C PHE A 5 -52.14 29.39 -29.43
N ALA A 6 -53.06 28.51 -29.04
CA ALA A 6 -53.19 28.04 -27.66
C ALA A 6 -52.46 26.70 -27.39
N LEU A 7 -51.88 26.06 -28.41
CA LEU A 7 -51.20 24.75 -28.26
C LEU A 7 -49.67 24.81 -28.31
N LEU A 8 -49.08 26.01 -28.47
CA LEU A 8 -47.62 26.18 -28.53
C LEU A 8 -47.02 26.76 -27.23
N MET A 9 -47.83 27.06 -26.22
CA MET A 9 -47.34 27.59 -24.93
C MET A 9 -47.32 26.57 -23.77
N VAL A 10 -47.73 25.32 -23.99
CA VAL A 10 -47.70 24.27 -22.96
C VAL A 10 -46.50 23.31 -23.14
N ALA A 11 -45.80 23.38 -24.28
CA ALA A 11 -44.66 22.51 -24.57
C ALA A 11 -43.28 23.06 -24.12
N VAL A 12 -43.20 24.27 -23.55
CA VAL A 12 -41.92 24.89 -23.12
C VAL A 12 -41.72 24.86 -21.59
N LEU A 13 -42.69 24.38 -20.81
CA LEU A 13 -42.58 24.32 -19.33
C LEU A 13 -42.27 22.93 -18.76
N ALA A 14 -41.95 21.93 -19.60
CA ALA A 14 -41.67 20.57 -19.14
C ALA A 14 -40.21 20.10 -19.33
N VAL A 15 -39.25 21.00 -19.64
CA VAL A 15 -37.81 20.66 -19.81
C VAL A 15 -36.90 21.26 -18.75
N ALA A 16 -37.45 21.81 -17.66
CA ALA A 16 -36.66 22.50 -16.63
C ALA A 16 -36.64 21.83 -15.26
N VAL A 17 -36.67 20.48 -15.16
CA VAL A 17 -36.57 19.79 -13.85
C VAL A 17 -35.70 18.53 -13.94
N PHE A 18 -34.62 18.53 -14.74
CA PHE A 18 -33.50 17.61 -14.59
C PHE A 18 -32.17 18.35 -14.70
N ALA A 19 -32.08 19.51 -14.06
CA ALA A 19 -30.80 19.99 -13.57
C ALA A 19 -30.51 19.15 -12.31
N GLY A 20 -29.81 18.03 -12.50
CA GLY A 20 -29.29 17.26 -11.40
C GLY A 20 -28.56 18.21 -10.47
N CYS A 21 -28.95 18.26 -9.21
CA CYS A 21 -28.13 18.79 -8.14
C CYS A 21 -26.84 17.98 -8.10
N ALA A 22 -25.85 18.39 -8.89
CA ALA A 22 -24.47 18.22 -8.49
C ALA A 22 -24.37 19.09 -7.22
N THR A 23 -24.47 18.47 -6.05
CA THR A 23 -24.09 19.08 -4.79
C THR A 23 -22.60 19.39 -4.90
N THR A 24 -22.27 20.57 -5.41
CA THR A 24 -20.95 21.14 -5.20
C THR A 24 -20.84 21.30 -3.69
N THR A 25 -20.13 20.41 -3.03
CA THR A 25 -19.76 20.57 -1.63
C THR A 25 -18.95 21.86 -1.59
N GLU A 26 -19.52 22.94 -1.02
CA GLU A 26 -18.77 24.17 -0.83
C GLU A 26 -17.60 23.85 0.10
N THR A 27 -16.38 23.99 -0.41
CA THR A 27 -15.18 23.84 0.42
C THR A 27 -15.08 25.01 1.38
N ASN A 28 -14.60 24.76 2.59
CA ASN A 28 -14.41 25.81 3.60
C ASN A 28 -13.22 26.75 3.30
N GLY A 29 -12.64 26.66 2.10
CA GLY A 29 -11.46 27.40 1.66
C GLY A 29 -10.14 26.87 2.23
N LYS A 30 -10.18 25.86 3.11
CA LYS A 30 -8.99 25.24 3.71
C LYS A 30 -8.45 24.12 2.80
N THR A 31 -7.15 23.99 2.76
CA THR A 31 -6.45 23.00 1.92
C THR A 31 -5.63 22.04 2.78
N ILE A 32 -5.76 20.75 2.53
CA ILE A 32 -4.85 19.71 3.04
C ILE A 32 -3.92 19.31 1.91
N ALA A 33 -2.62 19.40 2.15
CA ALA A 33 -1.60 18.98 1.20
C ALA A 33 -1.22 17.53 1.44
N VAL A 34 -1.47 16.66 0.47
CA VAL A 34 -1.07 15.25 0.50
C VAL A 34 0.18 15.10 -0.38
N ILE A 35 1.28 14.72 0.23
CA ILE A 35 2.59 14.57 -0.42
C ILE A 35 3.02 13.12 -0.30
N ALA A 36 2.85 12.37 -1.38
CA ALA A 36 3.11 10.95 -1.50
C ALA A 36 4.55 10.68 -2.00
N LYS A 37 4.96 9.42 -2.00
CA LYS A 37 6.25 9.01 -2.59
C LYS A 37 6.21 8.92 -4.12
N GLY A 38 5.03 8.91 -4.70
CA GLY A 38 4.79 8.91 -6.15
C GLY A 38 3.38 9.38 -6.47
N GLU A 39 3.07 9.62 -7.75
CA GLU A 39 1.72 10.01 -8.14
C GLU A 39 1.19 9.25 -9.39
N SER A 40 2.03 8.54 -10.11
CA SER A 40 1.64 7.87 -11.36
C SER A 40 1.25 6.39 -11.19
N HIS A 41 1.82 5.70 -10.21
CA HIS A 41 1.54 4.29 -9.95
C HIS A 41 0.10 4.08 -9.44
N ALA A 42 -0.54 2.98 -9.83
CA ALA A 42 -1.94 2.69 -9.49
C ALA A 42 -2.23 2.71 -7.98
N PHE A 43 -1.28 2.26 -7.15
CA PHE A 43 -1.34 2.40 -5.69
C PHE A 43 -1.57 3.87 -5.28
N TRP A 44 -0.76 4.80 -5.80
CA TRP A 44 -0.88 6.22 -5.47
C TRP A 44 -2.13 6.87 -6.05
N GLN A 45 -2.63 6.40 -7.20
CA GLN A 45 -3.91 6.87 -7.74
C GLN A 45 -5.08 6.44 -6.85
N SER A 46 -5.06 5.25 -6.28
CA SER A 46 -6.05 4.79 -5.31
C SER A 46 -5.95 5.56 -3.98
N VAL A 47 -4.74 5.81 -3.47
CA VAL A 47 -4.51 6.69 -2.30
C VAL A 47 -5.08 8.08 -2.56
N LYS A 48 -4.83 8.67 -3.74
CA LYS A 48 -5.39 9.96 -4.16
C LYS A 48 -6.90 9.96 -4.15
N ALA A 49 -7.53 8.95 -4.74
CA ALA A 49 -8.99 8.83 -4.75
C ALA A 49 -9.57 8.79 -3.32
N GLY A 50 -8.94 8.05 -2.40
CA GLY A 50 -9.31 8.02 -0.99
C GLY A 50 -9.17 9.39 -0.32
N ALA A 51 -8.04 10.06 -0.54
CA ALA A 51 -7.79 11.40 0.00
C ALA A 51 -8.83 12.43 -0.50
N GLU A 52 -9.12 12.43 -1.81
CA GLU A 52 -10.12 13.32 -2.41
C GLU A 52 -11.54 13.02 -1.90
N ALA A 53 -11.90 11.74 -1.69
CA ALA A 53 -13.17 11.34 -1.11
C ALA A 53 -13.34 11.86 0.34
N ALA A 54 -12.29 11.78 1.16
CA ALA A 54 -12.30 12.35 2.50
C ALA A 54 -12.39 13.89 2.46
N GLY A 55 -11.62 14.54 1.57
CA GLY A 55 -11.73 16.00 1.35
C GLY A 55 -13.14 16.43 1.00
N ALA A 56 -13.78 15.75 0.06
CA ALA A 56 -15.16 16.01 -0.34
C ALA A 56 -16.15 15.83 0.82
N LYS A 57 -15.99 14.77 1.62
CA LYS A 57 -16.84 14.51 2.81
C LYS A 57 -16.76 15.62 3.84
N TYR A 58 -15.57 16.14 4.09
CA TYR A 58 -15.32 17.13 5.15
C TYR A 58 -15.26 18.58 4.65
N GLY A 59 -15.42 18.83 3.36
CA GLY A 59 -15.42 20.16 2.75
C GLY A 59 -14.04 20.80 2.68
N TYR A 60 -12.97 20.02 2.51
CA TYR A 60 -11.60 20.48 2.34
C TYR A 60 -11.12 20.34 0.90
N ASN A 61 -10.32 21.29 0.43
CA ASN A 61 -9.56 21.13 -0.81
C ASN A 61 -8.39 20.18 -0.58
N ILE A 62 -8.19 19.25 -1.48
CA ILE A 62 -7.04 18.35 -1.46
C ILE A 62 -6.09 18.71 -2.60
N THR A 63 -4.82 18.92 -2.27
CA THR A 63 -3.74 18.90 -3.26
C THR A 63 -2.98 17.60 -3.08
N PHE A 64 -2.93 16.79 -4.13
CA PHE A 64 -2.18 15.53 -4.13
C PHE A 64 -0.98 15.66 -5.04
N ARG A 65 0.22 15.46 -4.50
CA ARG A 65 1.47 15.54 -5.22
C ARG A 65 2.39 14.40 -4.83
N GLY A 66 3.20 13.95 -5.78
CA GLY A 66 4.28 13.00 -5.56
C GLY A 66 5.34 13.19 -6.64
N PRO A 67 6.60 12.81 -6.39
CA PRO A 67 7.63 12.83 -7.41
C PRO A 67 7.35 11.80 -8.53
N ALA A 68 8.10 11.91 -9.62
CA ALA A 68 7.92 11.05 -10.80
C ALA A 68 8.26 9.57 -10.50
N SER A 69 9.15 9.33 -9.52
CA SER A 69 9.48 7.98 -9.04
C SER A 69 9.77 7.98 -7.54
N GLU A 70 9.75 6.81 -6.92
CA GLU A 70 10.09 6.63 -5.50
C GLU A 70 11.61 6.52 -5.26
N SER A 71 12.41 7.05 -6.16
CA SER A 71 13.86 6.98 -6.12
C SER A 71 14.47 8.10 -5.28
N ALA A 72 15.56 7.82 -4.58
CA ALA A 72 16.29 8.82 -3.80
C ALA A 72 16.74 10.05 -4.61
N LYS A 73 16.89 9.92 -5.94
CA LYS A 73 17.19 11.06 -6.84
C LYS A 73 16.07 12.10 -6.89
N ASP A 74 14.82 11.70 -6.57
CA ASP A 74 13.65 12.57 -6.59
C ASP A 74 13.36 13.23 -5.22
N LEU A 75 14.18 12.94 -4.20
CA LEU A 75 14.05 13.51 -2.87
C LEU A 75 14.02 15.06 -2.86
N PRO A 76 14.89 15.79 -3.62
CA PRO A 76 14.80 17.24 -3.68
C PRO A 76 13.45 17.76 -4.19
N SER A 77 12.87 17.08 -5.18
CA SER A 77 11.54 17.43 -5.71
C SER A 77 10.45 17.23 -4.65
N GLN A 78 10.51 16.15 -3.88
CA GLN A 78 9.55 15.93 -2.79
C GLN A 78 9.69 16.99 -1.68
N MET A 79 10.93 17.36 -1.31
CA MET A 79 11.18 18.45 -0.36
C MET A 79 10.59 19.78 -0.84
N GLU A 80 10.71 20.11 -2.13
CA GLU A 80 10.11 21.30 -2.71
C GLU A 80 8.57 21.29 -2.62
N MET A 81 7.95 20.11 -2.77
CA MET A 81 6.49 19.97 -2.57
C MET A 81 6.07 20.28 -1.14
N VAL A 82 6.83 19.81 -0.14
CA VAL A 82 6.58 20.14 1.28
C VAL A 82 6.76 21.63 1.53
N GLN A 83 7.84 22.24 1.03
CA GLN A 83 8.08 23.67 1.16
C GLN A 83 6.97 24.50 0.50
N THR A 84 6.46 24.05 -0.65
CA THR A 84 5.32 24.68 -1.33
C THR A 84 4.04 24.62 -0.48
N ALA A 85 3.76 23.47 0.16
CA ALA A 85 2.61 23.33 1.05
C ALA A 85 2.69 24.28 2.25
N LEU A 86 3.89 24.42 2.85
CA LEU A 86 4.13 25.38 3.94
C LEU A 86 3.93 26.83 3.48
N SER A 87 4.52 27.20 2.35
CA SER A 87 4.44 28.57 1.79
C SER A 87 3.01 28.97 1.42
N ASN A 88 2.19 28.00 1.01
CA ASN A 88 0.76 28.18 0.71
C ASN A 88 -0.13 28.12 1.95
N ASN A 89 0.42 28.03 3.17
CA ASN A 89 -0.31 27.93 4.43
C ASN A 89 -1.33 26.77 4.41
N ALA A 90 -0.91 25.57 3.99
CA ALA A 90 -1.76 24.39 4.07
C ALA A 90 -2.29 24.23 5.50
N SER A 91 -3.57 23.88 5.66
CA SER A 91 -4.19 23.70 6.98
C SER A 91 -3.65 22.46 7.71
N ALA A 92 -3.23 21.45 6.96
CA ALA A 92 -2.52 20.27 7.41
C ALA A 92 -1.68 19.70 6.27
N ILE A 93 -0.69 18.88 6.60
CA ILE A 93 0.13 18.14 5.64
C ILE A 93 -0.03 16.63 5.93
N VAL A 94 -0.32 15.84 4.90
CA VAL A 94 -0.26 14.38 4.91
C VAL A 94 0.99 13.97 4.14
N LEU A 95 1.94 13.26 4.78
CA LEU A 95 3.30 13.07 4.25
C LEU A 95 3.80 11.63 4.41
N GLY A 96 4.28 11.06 3.30
CA GLY A 96 5.13 9.87 3.29
C GLY A 96 6.43 10.19 2.55
N THR A 97 7.60 10.01 3.19
CA THR A 97 8.88 10.47 2.64
C THR A 97 9.66 9.36 1.92
N ILE A 98 10.33 9.72 0.81
CA ILE A 98 11.21 8.78 0.07
C ILE A 98 12.64 8.73 0.63
N GLY A 99 12.98 9.58 1.60
CA GLY A 99 14.29 9.64 2.22
C GLY A 99 14.30 10.53 3.45
N GLU A 100 15.48 10.73 4.03
CA GLU A 100 15.75 11.62 5.17
C GLU A 100 15.90 13.09 4.74
N GLY A 101 15.88 14.02 5.71
CA GLY A 101 16.23 15.43 5.52
C GLY A 101 15.06 16.40 5.63
N PHE A 102 13.93 15.98 6.19
CA PHE A 102 12.72 16.81 6.33
C PHE A 102 12.66 17.59 7.65
N VAL A 103 13.67 17.49 8.53
CA VAL A 103 13.67 18.07 9.88
C VAL A 103 13.36 19.56 9.88
N ASP A 104 14.02 20.36 9.03
CA ASP A 104 13.82 21.83 9.00
C ASP A 104 12.40 22.20 8.55
N MET A 105 11.85 21.54 7.53
CA MET A 105 10.51 21.80 7.03
C MET A 105 9.44 21.37 8.03
N LEU A 106 9.62 20.22 8.68
CA LEU A 106 8.72 19.73 9.71
C LEU A 106 8.78 20.61 10.97
N SER A 107 9.95 21.13 11.32
CA SER A 107 10.09 22.14 12.38
C SER A 107 9.32 23.44 12.04
N GLN A 108 9.38 23.90 10.79
CA GLN A 108 8.58 25.04 10.31
C GLN A 108 7.08 24.74 10.40
N ALA A 109 6.63 23.53 10.04
CA ALA A 109 5.23 23.12 10.20
C ALA A 109 4.79 23.23 11.67
N LYS A 110 5.64 22.75 12.60
CA LYS A 110 5.38 22.87 14.05
C LYS A 110 5.23 24.31 14.49
N ASP A 111 6.16 25.19 14.09
CA ASP A 111 6.16 26.60 14.46
C ASP A 111 4.95 27.35 13.86
N ALA A 112 4.48 26.94 12.69
CA ALA A 112 3.29 27.45 12.04
C ALA A 112 1.98 26.83 12.56
N ASN A 113 2.03 25.90 13.51
CA ASN A 113 0.90 25.09 14.00
C ASN A 113 0.18 24.33 12.87
N ILE A 114 0.91 23.85 11.88
CA ILE A 114 0.40 22.99 10.80
C ILE A 114 0.58 21.54 11.25
N PRO A 115 -0.50 20.79 11.56
CA PRO A 115 -0.40 19.39 11.94
C PRO A 115 0.05 18.53 10.76
N VAL A 116 0.85 17.52 11.04
CA VAL A 116 1.33 16.54 10.06
C VAL A 116 0.78 15.16 10.40
N VAL A 117 0.18 14.50 9.40
CA VAL A 117 -0.18 13.09 9.47
C VAL A 117 0.78 12.32 8.58
N GLN A 118 1.55 11.42 9.16
CA GLN A 118 2.38 10.53 8.34
C GLN A 118 1.55 9.36 7.81
N PHE A 119 1.83 8.91 6.59
CA PHE A 119 1.07 7.82 5.98
C PHE A 119 1.94 6.89 5.12
N ASP A 120 1.44 5.70 4.80
CA ASP A 120 2.13 4.62 4.12
C ASP A 120 3.40 4.20 4.88
N SER A 121 4.59 4.35 4.33
CA SER A 121 5.86 4.09 5.01
C SER A 121 6.24 5.18 6.04
N GLY A 122 5.51 6.29 6.06
CA GLY A 122 5.70 7.38 7.01
C GLY A 122 6.93 8.24 6.74
N ILE A 123 7.37 8.92 7.79
CA ILE A 123 8.56 9.77 7.83
C ILE A 123 9.71 8.94 8.43
N TRP A 124 10.91 9.09 7.90
CA TRP A 124 12.07 8.33 8.35
C TRP A 124 12.36 8.54 9.84
N ALA A 125 12.66 7.45 10.55
CA ALA A 125 12.84 7.44 12.00
C ALA A 125 13.87 8.45 12.47
N LYS A 126 14.97 8.63 11.75
CA LYS A 126 16.04 9.58 12.08
C LYS A 126 15.57 11.04 12.06
N ASP A 127 14.68 11.40 11.13
CA ASP A 127 14.07 12.73 11.12
C ASP A 127 13.12 12.90 12.31
N ILE A 128 12.34 11.86 12.65
CA ILE A 128 11.46 11.87 13.83
C ILE A 128 12.24 12.03 15.12
N GLU A 129 13.32 11.26 15.29
CA GLU A 129 14.20 11.34 16.45
C GLU A 129 14.80 12.75 16.63
N ALA A 130 15.24 13.36 15.52
CA ALA A 130 15.79 14.73 15.56
C ALA A 130 14.71 15.76 15.92
N LEU A 131 13.49 15.62 15.40
CA LEU A 131 12.35 16.48 15.72
C LEU A 131 11.91 16.35 17.17
N ASP A 132 11.88 15.13 17.71
CA ASP A 132 11.53 14.87 19.11
C ASP A 132 12.59 15.45 20.06
N ALA A 133 13.88 15.27 19.75
CA ALA A 133 14.98 15.83 20.52
C ALA A 133 14.94 17.38 20.56
N ALA A 134 14.46 18.02 19.49
CA ALA A 134 14.30 19.45 19.39
C ALA A 134 12.95 19.98 19.93
N ASN A 135 12.02 19.13 20.36
CA ASN A 135 10.60 19.48 20.65
C ASN A 135 9.89 20.19 19.49
N LYS A 136 10.23 19.77 18.24
CA LYS A 136 9.71 20.37 17.00
C LYS A 136 8.89 19.38 16.18
N ASN A 137 8.46 18.27 16.78
CA ASN A 137 7.67 17.26 16.08
C ASN A 137 6.22 17.73 15.84
N PRO A 138 5.78 17.91 14.57
CA PRO A 138 4.42 18.28 14.21
C PRO A 138 3.51 17.06 14.00
N ILE A 139 4.05 15.83 14.05
CA ILE A 139 3.33 14.61 13.70
C ILE A 139 2.28 14.30 14.74
N VAL A 140 1.02 14.24 14.32
CA VAL A 140 -0.13 14.01 15.20
C VAL A 140 -0.73 12.62 15.05
N SER A 141 -0.59 11.99 13.87
CA SER A 141 -1.12 10.65 13.58
C SER A 141 -0.24 9.93 12.55
N SER A 142 -0.34 8.60 12.55
CA SER A 142 0.26 7.70 11.55
C SER A 142 -0.82 6.79 10.99
N VAL A 143 -0.92 6.71 9.66
CA VAL A 143 -1.91 5.88 8.95
C VAL A 143 -1.18 4.98 7.96
N ALA A 144 -1.20 3.69 8.16
CA ALA A 144 -0.48 2.73 7.32
C ALA A 144 -1.16 1.35 7.32
N THR A 145 -0.82 0.53 6.35
CA THR A 145 -1.10 -0.91 6.45
C THR A 145 -0.34 -1.48 7.66
N SER A 146 -1.02 -2.30 8.45
CA SER A 146 -0.34 -3.11 9.47
C SER A 146 0.44 -4.22 8.80
N ASN A 147 1.66 -3.89 8.33
CA ASN A 147 2.50 -4.77 7.51
C ASN A 147 2.78 -6.12 8.18
N TYR A 148 3.02 -6.10 9.50
CA TYR A 148 3.26 -7.32 10.27
C TYR A 148 2.01 -8.23 10.30
N LEU A 149 0.82 -7.68 10.60
CA LEU A 149 -0.42 -8.45 10.65
C LEU A 149 -0.87 -8.91 9.25
N ALA A 150 -0.71 -8.06 8.24
CA ALA A 150 -1.04 -8.40 6.85
C ALA A 150 -0.15 -9.54 6.32
N ALA A 151 1.14 -9.55 6.66
CA ALA A 151 2.03 -10.67 6.33
C ALA A 151 1.69 -11.92 7.15
N GLY A 152 1.22 -11.77 8.40
CA GLY A 152 0.66 -12.86 9.17
C GLY A 152 -0.55 -13.51 8.48
N LEU A 153 -1.44 -12.71 7.86
CA LEU A 153 -2.53 -13.23 7.05
C LEU A 153 -2.04 -14.03 5.83
N VAL A 154 -0.95 -13.57 5.17
CA VAL A 154 -0.32 -14.39 4.11
C VAL A 154 0.13 -15.73 4.68
N ALA A 155 0.79 -15.74 5.84
CA ALA A 155 1.26 -16.97 6.48
C ALA A 155 0.10 -17.93 6.81
N GLU A 156 -1.03 -17.43 7.30
CA GLU A 156 -2.24 -18.23 7.57
C GLU A 156 -2.74 -18.92 6.30
N LYS A 157 -2.97 -18.13 5.25
CA LYS A 157 -3.49 -18.63 3.97
C LYS A 157 -2.51 -19.56 3.25
N PHE A 158 -1.23 -19.24 3.32
CA PHE A 158 -0.21 -20.07 2.70
C PHE A 158 -0.02 -21.38 3.47
N PHE A 159 -0.02 -21.36 4.80
CA PHE A 159 0.04 -22.56 5.61
C PHE A 159 -1.16 -23.48 5.34
N GLU A 160 -2.39 -22.96 5.23
CA GLU A 160 -3.57 -23.74 4.83
C GLU A 160 -3.34 -24.49 3.51
N ALA A 161 -2.67 -23.87 2.54
CA ALA A 161 -2.38 -24.45 1.24
C ALA A 161 -1.19 -25.44 1.22
N LEU A 162 -0.34 -25.40 2.26
CA LEU A 162 0.90 -26.18 2.36
C LEU A 162 0.87 -27.30 3.39
N LYS A 163 -0.04 -27.28 4.35
CA LYS A 163 -0.03 -28.15 5.54
C LYS A 163 0.03 -29.63 5.20
N ASP A 164 -0.70 -30.09 4.18
CA ASP A 164 -0.72 -31.50 3.78
C ASP A 164 0.62 -31.90 3.13
N ASP A 165 1.23 -31.02 2.33
CA ASP A 165 2.55 -31.25 1.76
C ASP A 165 3.63 -31.30 2.84
N ILE A 166 3.56 -30.41 3.84
CA ILE A 166 4.48 -30.39 4.99
C ILE A 166 4.32 -31.67 5.79
N ALA A 167 3.07 -32.09 6.06
CA ALA A 167 2.78 -33.30 6.82
C ALA A 167 3.30 -34.56 6.12
N ALA A 168 3.27 -34.62 4.79
CA ALA A 168 3.76 -35.74 3.98
C ALA A 168 5.28 -35.77 3.78
N ALA A 169 5.96 -34.63 3.98
CA ALA A 169 7.41 -34.52 3.76
C ALA A 169 8.23 -35.01 4.94
N ASP A 170 9.44 -35.49 4.69
CA ASP A 170 10.46 -35.67 5.73
C ASP A 170 11.06 -34.32 6.15
N LYS A 171 11.23 -33.42 5.20
CA LYS A 171 11.69 -32.06 5.41
C LYS A 171 11.08 -31.14 4.35
N TYR A 172 10.43 -30.04 4.78
CA TYR A 172 9.84 -29.02 3.92
C TYR A 172 10.55 -27.68 4.11
N VAL A 173 11.00 -27.04 3.06
CA VAL A 173 11.74 -25.76 3.13
C VAL A 173 10.84 -24.65 2.65
N VAL A 174 10.58 -23.68 3.54
CA VAL A 174 9.85 -22.45 3.23
C VAL A 174 10.84 -21.31 3.11
N GLY A 175 10.88 -20.67 1.93
CA GLY A 175 11.72 -19.51 1.66
C GLY A 175 10.98 -18.21 1.92
N VAL A 176 11.70 -17.17 2.30
CA VAL A 176 11.23 -15.79 2.36
C VAL A 176 12.20 -14.91 1.59
N ILE A 177 11.71 -14.12 0.63
CA ILE A 177 12.49 -13.09 -0.05
C ILE A 177 12.03 -11.73 0.45
N GLN A 178 12.85 -11.09 1.27
CA GLN A 178 12.63 -9.75 1.83
C GLN A 178 13.13 -8.69 0.86
N HIS A 179 12.31 -7.68 0.56
CA HIS A 179 12.62 -6.68 -0.46
C HIS A 179 13.71 -5.68 -0.06
N ASP A 180 13.80 -5.33 1.21
CA ASP A 180 14.82 -4.43 1.76
C ASP A 180 14.89 -4.51 3.29
N GLU A 181 15.75 -3.71 3.92
CA GLU A 181 15.92 -3.64 5.38
C GLU A 181 15.15 -2.46 6.02
N THR A 182 14.19 -1.86 5.30
CA THR A 182 13.27 -0.88 5.90
C THR A 182 12.34 -1.56 6.91
N GLN A 183 11.71 -0.76 7.78
CA GLN A 183 10.74 -1.29 8.74
C GLN A 183 9.62 -2.07 8.04
N THR A 184 9.18 -1.62 6.86
CA THR A 184 8.19 -2.33 6.03
C THR A 184 8.67 -3.72 5.62
N GLY A 185 9.92 -3.85 5.13
CA GLY A 185 10.51 -5.13 4.77
C GLY A 185 10.66 -6.06 5.96
N ILE A 186 11.15 -5.53 7.09
CA ILE A 186 11.29 -6.25 8.35
C ILE A 186 9.94 -6.74 8.88
N ASP A 187 8.92 -5.88 8.91
CA ASP A 187 7.60 -6.23 9.42
C ASP A 187 6.91 -7.29 8.55
N ARG A 188 7.03 -7.20 7.22
CA ARG A 188 6.44 -8.20 6.31
C ARG A 188 7.13 -9.57 6.44
N ALA A 189 8.46 -9.59 6.46
CA ALA A 189 9.19 -10.85 6.66
C ALA A 189 8.94 -11.42 8.06
N GLY A 190 9.05 -10.61 9.12
CA GLY A 190 8.84 -11.01 10.51
C GLY A 190 7.42 -11.53 10.74
N GLY A 191 6.39 -10.78 10.33
CA GLY A 191 5.00 -11.16 10.50
C GLY A 191 4.65 -12.51 9.83
N PHE A 192 5.20 -12.73 8.62
CA PHE A 192 5.06 -14.02 7.96
C PHE A 192 5.77 -15.15 8.73
N ILE A 193 7.04 -14.96 9.07
CA ILE A 193 7.87 -15.99 9.71
C ILE A 193 7.29 -16.40 11.06
N ASP A 194 6.91 -15.43 11.90
CA ASP A 194 6.42 -15.68 13.23
C ASP A 194 5.06 -16.39 13.20
N LYS A 195 4.15 -15.92 12.34
CA LYS A 195 2.82 -16.55 12.20
C LYS A 195 2.90 -17.93 11.57
N PHE A 196 3.75 -18.14 10.58
CA PHE A 196 3.95 -19.46 9.98
C PHE A 196 4.49 -20.47 11.00
N LYS A 197 5.47 -20.09 11.81
CA LYS A 197 6.00 -20.91 12.90
C LYS A 197 4.93 -21.24 13.93
N GLU A 198 4.17 -20.22 14.37
CA GLU A 198 3.06 -20.41 15.30
C GLU A 198 2.11 -21.52 14.83
N LEU A 199 1.67 -21.44 13.58
CA LEU A 199 0.72 -22.40 13.00
C LEU A 199 1.33 -23.78 12.80
N ALA A 200 2.52 -23.85 12.21
CA ALA A 200 3.19 -25.12 11.90
C ALA A 200 3.65 -25.89 13.17
N ASP A 201 3.99 -25.17 14.24
CA ASP A 201 4.36 -25.79 15.53
C ASP A 201 3.13 -26.18 16.38
N ALA A 202 1.99 -25.54 16.15
CA ALA A 202 0.72 -25.92 16.80
C ALA A 202 0.10 -27.19 16.20
N ASP A 203 0.37 -27.49 14.93
CA ASP A 203 -0.18 -28.67 14.24
C ASP A 203 0.78 -29.87 14.41
N ALA A 204 0.28 -30.95 15.02
CA ALA A 204 1.08 -32.15 15.30
C ALA A 204 1.60 -32.86 14.03
N ALA A 205 0.94 -32.70 12.87
CA ALA A 205 1.33 -33.34 11.63
C ALA A 205 2.49 -32.61 10.93
N THR A 206 2.66 -31.31 11.17
CA THR A 206 3.67 -30.43 10.54
C THR A 206 4.82 -30.06 11.47
N LYS A 207 4.62 -30.15 12.77
CA LYS A 207 5.62 -29.78 13.78
C LYS A 207 6.95 -30.51 13.57
N GLY A 208 8.04 -29.73 13.45
CA GLY A 208 9.39 -30.24 13.28
C GLY A 208 9.71 -30.77 11.88
N LYS A 209 8.78 -30.67 10.92
CA LYS A 209 8.98 -31.12 9.53
C LYS A 209 9.35 -29.99 8.56
N TYR A 210 9.47 -28.76 9.02
CA TYR A 210 9.78 -27.62 8.19
C TYR A 210 11.02 -26.86 8.66
N THR A 211 11.59 -26.09 7.75
CA THR A 211 12.61 -25.06 8.04
C THR A 211 12.24 -23.79 7.29
N ILE A 212 12.63 -22.63 7.82
CA ILE A 212 12.46 -21.35 7.13
C ILE A 212 13.85 -20.85 6.74
N GLU A 213 14.02 -20.54 5.45
CA GLU A 213 15.19 -19.91 4.86
C GLU A 213 14.84 -18.48 4.48
N HIS A 214 15.66 -17.52 4.87
CA HIS A 214 15.37 -16.10 4.69
C HIS A 214 16.50 -15.45 3.88
N GLU A 215 16.14 -14.84 2.74
CA GLU A 215 17.03 -14.09 1.88
C GLU A 215 16.59 -12.62 1.89
N ILE A 216 17.53 -11.72 2.22
CA ILE A 216 17.31 -10.28 2.17
C ILE A 216 17.99 -9.75 0.92
N LYS A 217 17.33 -8.85 0.18
CA LYS A 217 17.92 -8.22 -0.99
C LYS A 217 19.21 -7.48 -0.62
N PRO A 218 20.37 -7.84 -1.18
CA PRO A 218 21.60 -7.10 -0.97
C PRO A 218 21.67 -5.90 -1.92
N GLY A 219 21.30 -4.70 -1.45
CA GLY A 219 21.46 -3.46 -2.19
C GLY A 219 20.58 -3.31 -3.44
N ASP A 220 20.97 -2.41 -4.37
CA ASP A 220 20.20 -2.00 -5.56
C ASP A 220 20.54 -2.79 -6.84
N ALA A 221 21.03 -4.02 -6.73
CA ALA A 221 21.36 -4.82 -7.90
C ALA A 221 20.10 -5.17 -8.72
N ASP A 222 20.13 -4.93 -10.04
CA ASP A 222 19.00 -5.14 -10.96
C ASP A 222 18.41 -6.56 -10.95
N ASN A 223 19.17 -7.56 -10.47
CA ASN A 223 18.77 -8.97 -10.41
C ASN A 223 18.81 -9.56 -8.99
N ALA A 224 18.75 -8.73 -7.94
CA ALA A 224 18.92 -9.20 -6.57
C ALA A 224 17.87 -10.24 -6.17
N TYR A 225 16.63 -10.09 -6.57
CA TYR A 225 15.56 -11.06 -6.23
C TYR A 225 15.65 -12.35 -7.02
N LYS A 226 16.17 -12.32 -8.27
CA LYS A 226 16.53 -13.53 -9.00
C LYS A 226 17.63 -14.31 -8.29
N THR A 227 18.65 -13.62 -7.78
CA THR A 227 19.73 -14.25 -7.00
C THR A 227 19.20 -14.88 -5.71
N ALA A 228 18.29 -14.19 -5.01
CA ALA A 228 17.63 -14.75 -3.82
C ALA A 228 16.77 -15.99 -4.15
N LEU A 229 16.03 -15.96 -5.26
CA LEU A 229 15.29 -17.12 -5.75
C LEU A 229 16.21 -18.30 -6.04
N GLU A 230 17.36 -18.08 -6.72
CA GLU A 230 18.35 -19.11 -7.03
C GLU A 230 18.95 -19.70 -5.75
N ALA A 231 19.32 -18.88 -4.76
CA ALA A 231 19.82 -19.33 -3.47
C ALA A 231 18.79 -20.20 -2.72
N LEU A 232 17.52 -19.82 -2.71
CA LEU A 232 16.46 -20.62 -2.10
C LEU A 232 16.22 -21.94 -2.86
N ALA A 233 16.31 -21.93 -4.19
CA ALA A 233 16.19 -23.14 -4.99
C ALA A 233 17.36 -24.12 -4.74
N GLU A 234 18.59 -23.62 -4.54
CA GLU A 234 19.74 -24.45 -4.13
C GLU A 234 19.52 -25.08 -2.75
N LYS A 235 18.87 -24.36 -1.84
CA LYS A 235 18.43 -24.86 -0.53
C LYS A 235 17.21 -25.77 -0.59
N LYS A 236 16.71 -26.07 -1.81
CA LYS A 236 15.55 -26.92 -2.09
C LYS A 236 14.24 -26.39 -1.47
N ALA A 237 14.02 -25.09 -1.59
CA ALA A 237 12.76 -24.49 -1.16
C ALA A 237 11.57 -25.14 -1.91
N ASN A 238 10.57 -25.53 -1.14
CA ASN A 238 9.31 -26.11 -1.64
C ASN A 238 8.23 -25.02 -1.78
N ALA A 239 8.36 -23.96 -0.98
CA ALA A 239 7.45 -22.82 -0.99
C ALA A 239 8.22 -21.52 -0.71
N ILE A 240 7.79 -20.39 -1.33
CA ILE A 240 8.49 -19.10 -1.18
C ILE A 240 7.46 -17.98 -1.01
N PHE A 241 7.64 -17.17 0.05
CA PHE A 241 6.93 -15.92 0.26
C PHE A 241 7.77 -14.73 -0.22
N MET A 242 7.13 -13.78 -0.90
CA MET A 242 7.72 -12.58 -1.48
C MET A 242 7.08 -11.33 -0.89
N THR A 243 7.88 -10.44 -0.31
CA THR A 243 7.39 -9.40 0.60
C THR A 243 6.88 -8.12 -0.06
N ASN A 244 6.97 -7.95 -1.39
CA ASN A 244 6.35 -6.85 -2.13
C ASN A 244 6.17 -7.17 -3.62
N GLU A 245 5.47 -6.28 -4.36
CA GLU A 245 5.25 -6.40 -5.80
C GLU A 245 6.56 -6.47 -6.60
N GLY A 246 7.57 -5.68 -6.24
CA GLY A 246 8.86 -5.68 -6.93
C GLY A 246 9.58 -7.03 -6.89
N VAL A 247 9.52 -7.72 -5.75
CA VAL A 247 10.02 -9.12 -5.62
C VAL A 247 9.21 -10.05 -6.51
N VAL A 248 7.87 -9.99 -6.40
CA VAL A 248 6.99 -10.87 -7.19
C VAL A 248 7.24 -10.72 -8.67
N LYS A 249 7.36 -9.49 -9.17
CA LYS A 249 7.61 -9.20 -10.58
C LYS A 249 8.92 -9.80 -11.08
N GLN A 250 10.03 -9.57 -10.38
CA GLN A 250 11.33 -10.10 -10.78
C GLN A 250 11.40 -11.62 -10.68
N VAL A 251 10.80 -12.21 -9.65
CA VAL A 251 10.71 -13.66 -9.48
C VAL A 251 9.87 -14.29 -10.60
N TYR A 252 8.72 -13.71 -10.93
CA TYR A 252 7.88 -14.17 -12.03
C TYR A 252 8.61 -14.14 -13.37
N ASP A 253 9.30 -13.04 -13.68
CA ASP A 253 10.09 -12.93 -14.92
C ASP A 253 11.26 -13.95 -14.96
N ALA A 254 11.90 -14.22 -13.82
CA ALA A 254 12.95 -15.22 -13.70
C ALA A 254 12.42 -16.66 -13.90
N ILE A 255 11.23 -16.97 -13.36
CA ILE A 255 10.56 -18.25 -13.55
C ILE A 255 10.18 -18.44 -15.01
N ALA A 256 9.57 -17.43 -15.64
CA ALA A 256 9.19 -17.50 -17.07
C ALA A 256 10.39 -17.74 -17.99
N ALA A 257 11.55 -17.18 -17.66
CA ALA A 257 12.79 -17.36 -18.42
C ALA A 257 13.47 -18.74 -18.18
N ALA A 258 13.18 -19.41 -17.06
CA ALA A 258 13.90 -20.62 -16.63
C ALA A 258 13.21 -21.94 -17.02
N GLY A 259 12.04 -21.90 -17.66
CA GLY A 259 11.24 -23.08 -17.99
C GLY A 259 10.86 -23.88 -16.73
N ALA A 260 11.02 -25.20 -16.77
CA ALA A 260 10.59 -26.10 -15.69
C ALA A 260 11.47 -26.09 -14.42
N LYS A 261 12.50 -25.24 -14.33
CA LYS A 261 13.47 -25.25 -13.20
C LYS A 261 12.81 -25.08 -11.83
N TYR A 262 11.73 -24.32 -11.77
CA TYR A 262 11.04 -23.99 -10.52
C TYR A 262 9.69 -24.70 -10.36
N ASP A 263 9.37 -25.66 -11.25
CA ASP A 263 8.15 -26.44 -11.15
C ASP A 263 8.09 -27.18 -9.80
N GLY A 264 6.90 -27.19 -9.20
CA GLY A 264 6.70 -27.78 -7.88
C GLY A 264 6.92 -26.82 -6.71
N ILE A 265 7.53 -25.64 -6.91
CA ILE A 265 7.58 -24.61 -5.88
C ILE A 265 6.26 -23.85 -5.86
N LYS A 266 5.68 -23.68 -4.67
CA LYS A 266 4.49 -22.83 -4.43
C LYS A 266 4.93 -21.44 -3.98
N PHE A 267 4.24 -20.41 -4.45
CA PHE A 267 4.58 -19.02 -4.15
C PHE A 267 3.41 -18.28 -3.48
N ALA A 268 3.74 -17.37 -2.59
CA ALA A 268 2.82 -16.37 -2.07
C ALA A 268 3.44 -14.98 -2.17
N GLY A 269 2.62 -13.96 -2.43
CA GLY A 269 3.07 -12.58 -2.63
C GLY A 269 2.54 -11.62 -1.59
N TYR A 270 2.92 -10.38 -1.76
CA TYR A 270 2.43 -9.20 -1.07
C TYR A 270 2.18 -8.11 -2.12
N ASP A 271 1.28 -7.15 -1.84
CA ASP A 271 0.79 -6.15 -2.78
C ASP A 271 -0.05 -6.75 -3.93
N ALA A 272 -0.25 -5.96 -4.98
CA ALA A 272 -0.97 -6.30 -6.20
C ALA A 272 -0.28 -5.64 -7.39
N GLY A 273 -0.52 -6.13 -8.61
CA GLY A 273 -0.02 -5.57 -9.84
C GLY A 273 -0.27 -6.50 -11.03
N THR A 274 -0.10 -5.98 -12.25
CA THR A 274 -0.40 -6.69 -13.50
C THR A 274 0.26 -8.08 -13.57
N LYS A 275 1.56 -8.17 -13.25
CA LYS A 275 2.30 -9.44 -13.26
C LYS A 275 1.76 -10.45 -12.24
N GLN A 276 1.33 -9.98 -11.08
CA GLN A 276 0.73 -10.84 -10.06
C GLN A 276 -0.64 -11.36 -10.53
N ILE A 277 -1.44 -10.51 -11.18
CA ILE A 277 -2.73 -10.90 -11.75
C ILE A 277 -2.54 -11.93 -12.88
N GLU A 278 -1.58 -11.70 -13.78
CA GLU A 278 -1.21 -12.65 -14.83
C GLU A 278 -0.80 -14.01 -14.23
N TRP A 279 0.10 -13.99 -13.24
CA TRP A 279 0.57 -15.20 -12.58
C TRP A 279 -0.54 -15.92 -11.84
N MET A 280 -1.39 -15.17 -11.12
CA MET A 280 -2.53 -15.70 -10.38
C MET A 280 -3.51 -16.44 -11.29
N LYS A 281 -3.75 -15.91 -12.50
CA LYS A 281 -4.64 -16.50 -13.51
C LYS A 281 -3.98 -17.59 -14.35
N SER A 282 -2.65 -17.80 -14.22
CA SER A 282 -1.93 -18.80 -15.00
C SER A 282 -2.35 -20.21 -14.64
N THR A 283 -2.58 -21.04 -15.67
CA THR A 283 -2.89 -22.46 -15.53
C THR A 283 -1.66 -23.38 -15.65
N THR A 284 -0.49 -22.83 -16.00
CA THR A 284 0.75 -23.54 -16.24
C THR A 284 1.88 -23.03 -15.35
N GLY A 285 2.91 -23.85 -15.12
CA GLY A 285 4.08 -23.53 -14.32
C GLY A 285 3.82 -23.48 -12.81
N PRO A 286 4.77 -22.94 -12.05
CA PRO A 286 4.64 -22.77 -10.60
C PRO A 286 3.42 -21.94 -10.21
N LYS A 287 2.82 -22.25 -9.07
CA LYS A 287 1.57 -21.59 -8.64
C LYS A 287 1.85 -20.41 -7.69
N LEU A 288 1.28 -19.24 -8.00
CA LEU A 288 1.06 -18.19 -7.04
C LEU A 288 -0.24 -18.51 -6.30
N VAL A 289 -0.13 -18.95 -5.05
CA VAL A 289 -1.28 -19.38 -4.22
C VAL A 289 -2.19 -18.20 -3.87
N GLY A 290 -1.59 -17.05 -3.62
CA GLY A 290 -2.30 -15.82 -3.32
C GLY A 290 -1.35 -14.71 -2.91
N SER A 291 -1.92 -13.56 -2.58
CA SER A 291 -1.21 -12.37 -2.15
C SER A 291 -2.08 -11.56 -1.18
N VAL A 292 -1.49 -10.62 -0.45
CA VAL A 292 -2.22 -9.63 0.34
C VAL A 292 -2.09 -8.27 -0.32
N ALA A 293 -3.22 -7.67 -0.68
CA ALA A 293 -3.29 -6.30 -1.15
C ALA A 293 -3.39 -5.32 0.03
N GLN A 294 -2.85 -4.13 -0.14
CA GLN A 294 -3.05 -3.00 0.77
C GLN A 294 -4.31 -2.24 0.36
N ASP A 295 -5.13 -1.82 1.32
CA ASP A 295 -6.26 -0.93 1.05
C ASP A 295 -5.75 0.52 0.91
N SER A 296 -5.17 0.81 -0.24
CA SER A 296 -4.58 2.10 -0.58
C SER A 296 -5.61 3.24 -0.55
N PHE A 297 -6.87 2.95 -0.92
CA PHE A 297 -7.95 3.93 -0.79
C PHE A 297 -8.16 4.32 0.68
N GLN A 298 -8.24 3.35 1.59
CA GLN A 298 -8.42 3.64 3.02
C GLN A 298 -7.19 4.33 3.62
N ILE A 299 -5.98 4.01 3.15
CA ILE A 299 -4.77 4.73 3.59
C ILE A 299 -4.92 6.24 3.29
N GLY A 300 -5.29 6.61 2.07
CA GLY A 300 -5.50 8.01 1.69
C GLY A 300 -6.67 8.66 2.43
N TYR A 301 -7.80 7.96 2.49
CA TYR A 301 -9.01 8.44 3.16
C TYR A 301 -8.78 8.71 4.65
N GLN A 302 -8.27 7.75 5.38
CA GLN A 302 -8.03 7.84 6.82
C GLN A 302 -6.93 8.86 7.15
N ALA A 303 -5.90 8.99 6.32
CA ALA A 303 -4.86 10.00 6.55
C ALA A 303 -5.40 11.43 6.46
N VAL A 304 -6.24 11.71 5.45
CA VAL A 304 -6.93 13.01 5.35
C VAL A 304 -7.95 13.20 6.47
N GLU A 305 -8.70 12.17 6.84
CA GLU A 305 -9.65 12.22 7.95
C GLU A 305 -8.96 12.61 9.27
N GLN A 306 -7.82 12.00 9.61
CA GLN A 306 -7.03 12.39 10.79
C GLN A 306 -6.49 13.82 10.68
N ALA A 307 -6.08 14.25 9.48
CA ALA A 307 -5.64 15.63 9.25
C ALA A 307 -6.78 16.65 9.48
N VAL A 308 -7.98 16.34 8.99
CA VAL A 308 -9.19 17.15 9.26
C VAL A 308 -9.47 17.21 10.76
N PHE A 309 -9.44 16.09 11.46
CA PHE A 309 -9.68 16.04 12.91
C PHE A 309 -8.67 16.89 13.68
N ALA A 310 -7.39 16.87 13.25
CA ALA A 310 -6.37 17.74 13.83
C ALA A 310 -6.67 19.23 13.63
N VAL A 311 -7.07 19.64 12.40
CA VAL A 311 -7.41 21.03 12.07
C VAL A 311 -8.65 21.50 12.83
N GLU A 312 -9.59 20.61 13.08
CA GLU A 312 -10.86 20.93 13.76
C GLU A 312 -10.81 20.71 15.29
N ALA A 313 -9.63 20.41 15.84
CA ALA A 313 -9.41 20.08 17.25
C ALA A 313 -10.34 18.94 17.77
N LYS A 314 -10.65 17.99 16.91
CA LYS A 314 -11.36 16.75 17.25
C LYS A 314 -10.40 15.70 17.80
N GLU A 315 -10.94 14.63 18.35
CA GLU A 315 -10.16 13.49 18.80
C GLU A 315 -9.44 12.82 17.61
N ILE A 316 -8.14 12.58 17.77
CA ILE A 316 -7.25 12.02 16.76
C ILE A 316 -6.83 10.61 17.19
N THR A 317 -6.90 9.65 16.29
CA THR A 317 -6.27 8.34 16.47
C THR A 317 -4.80 8.44 16.15
N LYS A 318 -3.92 8.23 17.13
CA LYS A 318 -2.46 8.40 16.96
C LYS A 318 -1.87 7.40 15.96
N LYS A 319 -2.40 6.17 15.91
CA LYS A 319 -1.99 5.13 14.98
C LYS A 319 -3.24 4.46 14.40
N VAL A 320 -3.41 4.56 13.09
CA VAL A 320 -4.49 3.91 12.34
C VAL A 320 -3.86 2.79 11.53
N ASP A 321 -4.14 1.56 11.93
CA ASP A 321 -3.68 0.36 11.24
C ASP A 321 -4.75 -0.08 10.23
N ILE A 322 -4.43 0.00 8.95
CA ILE A 322 -5.28 -0.47 7.86
C ILE A 322 -5.03 -1.97 7.63
N SER A 323 -6.08 -2.75 7.56
CA SER A 323 -5.98 -4.19 7.30
C SER A 323 -5.53 -4.46 5.87
N GLY A 324 -4.76 -5.54 5.69
CA GLY A 324 -4.54 -6.13 4.38
C GLY A 324 -5.73 -6.99 3.95
N ALA A 325 -5.89 -7.19 2.65
CA ALA A 325 -6.93 -8.04 2.07
C ALA A 325 -6.31 -9.18 1.26
N TRP A 326 -6.60 -10.44 1.64
CA TRP A 326 -6.14 -11.61 0.90
C TRP A 326 -6.85 -11.75 -0.43
N TRP A 327 -6.10 -12.01 -1.49
CA TRP A 327 -6.62 -12.31 -2.80
C TRP A 327 -5.89 -13.46 -3.47
N ASN A 328 -6.61 -14.19 -4.32
CA ASN A 328 -6.16 -15.35 -5.05
C ASN A 328 -6.93 -15.51 -6.37
N ALA A 329 -6.76 -16.62 -7.06
CA ALA A 329 -7.43 -16.89 -8.33
C ALA A 329 -8.97 -16.93 -8.24
N GLU A 330 -9.52 -17.20 -7.04
CA GLU A 330 -10.97 -17.33 -6.83
C GLU A 330 -11.67 -15.99 -6.68
N ASN A 331 -10.97 -14.97 -6.11
CA ASN A 331 -11.56 -13.66 -5.81
C ASN A 331 -10.90 -12.47 -6.52
N VAL A 332 -9.90 -12.69 -7.37
CA VAL A 332 -9.15 -11.60 -8.03
C VAL A 332 -10.05 -10.64 -8.81
N ASP A 333 -11.08 -11.13 -9.49
CA ASP A 333 -11.98 -10.28 -10.27
C ASP A 333 -12.86 -9.41 -9.37
N GLU A 334 -13.31 -9.93 -8.21
CA GLU A 334 -14.00 -9.15 -7.19
C GLU A 334 -13.09 -8.08 -6.58
N MET A 335 -11.85 -8.44 -6.29
CA MET A 335 -10.86 -7.51 -5.72
C MET A 335 -10.50 -6.38 -6.68
N ILE A 336 -10.44 -6.66 -8.00
CA ILE A 336 -10.27 -5.64 -9.04
C ILE A 336 -11.50 -4.72 -9.08
N ALA A 337 -12.71 -5.28 -9.06
CA ALA A 337 -13.95 -4.50 -9.06
C ALA A 337 -14.07 -3.56 -7.84
N ASN A 338 -13.48 -3.95 -6.70
CA ASN A 338 -13.45 -3.17 -5.45
C ASN A 338 -12.22 -2.23 -5.35
N ASN A 339 -11.39 -2.10 -6.39
CA ASN A 339 -10.16 -1.31 -6.42
C ASN A 339 -9.13 -1.67 -5.33
N LEU A 340 -9.14 -2.89 -4.82
CA LEU A 340 -8.15 -3.42 -3.88
C LEU A 340 -6.98 -4.09 -4.60
N VAL A 341 -7.23 -4.62 -5.78
CA VAL A 341 -6.23 -5.17 -6.71
C VAL A 341 -6.31 -4.36 -7.99
N TYR A 342 -5.21 -3.90 -8.52
CA TYR A 342 -5.16 -3.02 -9.69
C TYR A 342 -4.14 -3.50 -10.71
N GLU A 343 -4.47 -3.24 -11.96
CA GLU A 343 -3.57 -3.37 -13.10
C GLU A 343 -2.69 -2.10 -13.13
N GLY A 344 -1.41 -2.24 -12.78
CA GLY A 344 -0.46 -1.14 -12.71
C GLY A 344 0.15 -0.78 -14.06
#